data_e6d84074bc5fc0060e0382e0be916da7
#
_entry.id   e6d84074bc5fc0060e0382e0be916da7
#
_cell.length_a   1.000
_cell.length_b   1.000
_cell.length_c   1.000
_cell.angle_alpha   90.00
_cell.angle_beta   90.00
_cell.angle_gamma   90.00
#
_symmetry.space_group_name_H-M   'P 1'
#
loop_
_entity.id
_entity.type
_entity.pdbx_description
1 polymer ?
#
loop_
_entity_poly.entity_id
_entity_poly.type
_entity_poly.pdbx_seq_one_letter_code
_entity_poly.pdbx_strand_id
1 'polypeptide(L)'
;EGSGNASHAQEVALHNAAGKCAAVAAKMGDELPVIAADTIVVIDNVILGKPQDAAAAKAMLQRLSGRTHQVMTGVAVCYKGQKMSEVCVTDVSFRQLTAEEIDAYIATGEPMDKAGAYGIQGRGAVLVEKINGCYNNVVGLPLSLLYLMMQRLGV
;
A
#
# COMPACT_ATOMS: atom_id res chain seq x y z
N GLU A 1 -18.77 12.13 5.60
CA GLU A 1 -17.51 12.00 6.34
C GLU A 1 -16.72 10.79 5.91
N GLY A 2 -17.36 9.63 5.87
CA GLY A 2 -16.65 8.43 5.44
C GLY A 2 -16.09 8.55 4.04
N SER A 3 -16.88 9.08 3.11
CA SER A 3 -16.41 9.26 1.73
C SER A 3 -15.30 10.31 1.67
N GLY A 4 -15.40 11.36 2.48
CA GLY A 4 -14.36 12.36 2.57
C GLY A 4 -13.05 11.77 3.08
N ASN A 5 -13.12 10.89 4.08
CA ASN A 5 -11.93 10.23 4.62
C ASN A 5 -11.34 9.23 3.65
N ALA A 6 -12.18 8.50 2.89
CA ALA A 6 -11.68 7.59 1.84
C ALA A 6 -10.97 8.37 0.74
N SER A 7 -11.56 9.49 0.33
CA SER A 7 -10.95 10.39 -0.64
C SER A 7 -9.64 10.96 -0.12
N HIS A 8 -9.60 11.31 1.17
CA HIS A 8 -8.39 11.80 1.81
C HIS A 8 -7.27 10.75 1.78
N ALA A 9 -7.59 9.50 2.08
CA ALA A 9 -6.59 8.43 2.04
C ALA A 9 -5.99 8.27 0.64
N GLN A 10 -6.84 8.32 -0.40
CA GLN A 10 -6.35 8.27 -1.78
C GLN A 10 -5.45 9.44 -2.10
N GLU A 11 -5.82 10.64 -1.65
CA GLU A 11 -5.00 11.83 -1.85
C GLU A 11 -3.66 11.72 -1.15
N VAL A 12 -3.62 11.13 0.04
CA VAL A 12 -2.36 10.92 0.77
C VAL A 12 -1.43 10.02 -0.05
N ALA A 13 -1.95 8.89 -0.56
CA ALA A 13 -1.13 7.98 -1.36
C ALA A 13 -0.61 8.65 -2.63
N LEU A 14 -1.48 9.40 -3.33
CA LEU A 14 -1.10 10.12 -4.54
C LEU A 14 -0.05 11.19 -4.25
N HIS A 15 -0.28 12.00 -3.21
CA HIS A 15 0.62 13.09 -2.84
C HIS A 15 2.00 12.56 -2.48
N ASN A 16 2.04 11.49 -1.70
CA ASN A 16 3.32 10.89 -1.27
C ASN A 16 4.09 10.35 -2.48
N ALA A 17 3.41 9.62 -3.38
CA ALA A 17 4.06 9.08 -4.58
C ALA A 17 4.56 10.19 -5.49
N ALA A 18 3.73 11.21 -5.74
CA ALA A 18 4.10 12.34 -6.61
C ALA A 18 5.28 13.11 -6.02
N GLY A 19 5.28 13.33 -4.71
CA GLY A 19 6.38 14.02 -4.05
C GLY A 19 7.70 13.29 -4.13
N LYS A 20 7.68 11.97 -3.90
CA LYS A 20 8.87 11.13 -4.03
C LYS A 20 9.40 11.16 -5.46
N CYS A 21 8.50 11.04 -6.44
CA CYS A 21 8.87 11.03 -7.86
C CYS A 21 9.50 12.35 -8.27
N ALA A 22 8.88 13.46 -7.89
CA ALA A 22 9.37 14.80 -8.21
C ALA A 22 10.74 15.05 -7.58
N ALA A 23 10.95 14.62 -6.34
CA ALA A 23 12.22 14.79 -5.64
C ALA A 23 13.36 14.05 -6.35
N VAL A 24 13.10 12.80 -6.78
CA VAL A 24 14.10 12.00 -7.49
C VAL A 24 14.36 12.59 -8.87
N ALA A 25 13.31 12.98 -9.60
CA ALA A 25 13.46 13.58 -10.93
C ALA A 25 14.24 14.88 -10.88
N ALA A 26 14.02 15.70 -9.84
CA ALA A 26 14.77 16.95 -9.67
C ALA A 26 16.26 16.69 -9.42
N LYS A 27 16.58 15.60 -8.74
CA LYS A 27 17.97 15.27 -8.38
C LYS A 27 18.69 14.50 -9.48
N MET A 28 17.99 13.53 -10.11
CA MET A 28 18.60 12.59 -11.05
C MET A 28 18.26 12.89 -12.51
N GLY A 29 17.34 13.81 -12.77
CA GLY A 29 16.79 14.02 -14.10
C GLY A 29 15.72 13.00 -14.44
N ASP A 30 15.03 13.20 -15.56
CA ASP A 30 13.94 12.32 -16.00
C ASP A 30 14.09 11.89 -17.46
N GLU A 31 15.32 11.83 -17.97
CA GLU A 31 15.60 11.27 -19.31
C GLU A 31 15.21 9.80 -19.37
N LEU A 32 15.35 9.08 -18.26
CA LEU A 32 14.80 7.76 -18.06
C LEU A 32 13.56 7.91 -17.16
N PRO A 33 12.59 6.99 -17.28
CA PRO A 33 11.41 7.08 -16.43
C PRO A 33 11.79 7.01 -14.94
N VAL A 34 11.25 7.95 -14.15
CA VAL A 34 11.37 7.93 -12.70
C VAL A 34 10.03 7.45 -12.15
N ILE A 35 10.06 6.38 -11.39
CA ILE A 35 8.86 5.74 -10.86
C ILE A 35 8.91 5.80 -9.33
N ALA A 36 7.81 6.21 -8.72
CA ALA A 36 7.67 6.17 -7.27
C ALA A 36 6.30 5.59 -6.91
N ALA A 37 6.26 4.90 -5.78
CA ALA A 37 5.02 4.34 -5.28
C ALA A 37 4.96 4.53 -3.77
N ASP A 38 3.74 4.65 -3.25
CA ASP A 38 3.49 4.73 -1.82
C ASP A 38 2.25 3.93 -1.50
N THR A 39 2.38 2.93 -0.61
CA THR A 39 1.30 2.02 -0.25
C THR A 39 0.84 2.30 1.16
N ILE A 40 -0.47 2.42 1.34
CA ILE A 40 -1.09 2.61 2.65
C ILE A 40 -2.17 1.55 2.86
N VAL A 41 -2.41 1.24 4.13
CA VAL A 41 -3.48 0.33 4.57
C VAL A 41 -4.54 1.17 5.27
N VAL A 42 -5.81 0.97 4.91
CA VAL A 42 -6.91 1.79 5.42
C VAL A 42 -8.01 0.89 5.93
N ILE A 43 -8.46 1.12 7.16
CA ILE A 43 -9.65 0.46 7.70
C ILE A 43 -10.46 1.49 8.50
N ASP A 44 -11.79 1.48 8.32
CA ASP A 44 -12.69 2.44 8.99
C ASP A 44 -12.23 3.89 8.74
N ASN A 45 -11.73 4.17 7.54
CA ASN A 45 -11.21 5.48 7.14
C ASN A 45 -9.99 5.93 7.95
N VAL A 46 -9.32 5.00 8.62
CA VAL A 46 -8.09 5.28 9.37
C VAL A 46 -6.92 4.65 8.64
N ILE A 47 -5.88 5.44 8.40
CA ILE A 47 -4.66 4.97 7.76
C ILE A 47 -3.79 4.30 8.83
N LEU A 48 -3.42 3.04 8.58
CA LEU A 48 -2.52 2.30 9.46
C LEU A 48 -1.11 2.38 8.88
N GLY A 49 -0.21 2.96 9.63
CA GLY A 49 1.19 3.02 9.24
C GLY A 49 1.95 1.77 9.66
N LYS A 50 3.27 1.88 9.68
CA LYS A 50 4.14 0.82 10.22
C LYS A 50 4.00 0.78 11.73
N PRO A 51 3.96 -0.41 12.35
CA PRO A 51 3.86 -0.49 13.80
C PRO A 51 5.17 -0.02 14.44
N GLN A 52 5.04 0.72 15.55
CA GLN A 52 6.20 1.23 16.27
C GLN A 52 6.83 0.15 17.16
N ASP A 53 6.04 -0.82 17.58
CA ASP A 53 6.47 -1.90 18.45
C ASP A 53 5.54 -3.10 18.31
N ALA A 54 5.82 -4.18 19.03
CA ALA A 54 5.03 -5.40 18.96
C ALA A 54 3.58 -5.18 19.43
N ALA A 55 3.38 -4.33 20.43
CA ALA A 55 2.03 -4.03 20.92
C ALA A 55 1.20 -3.32 19.86
N ALA A 56 1.79 -2.37 19.14
CA ALA A 56 1.13 -1.67 18.05
C ALA A 56 0.81 -2.64 16.90
N ALA A 57 1.74 -3.53 16.57
CA ALA A 57 1.50 -4.55 15.54
C ALA A 57 0.32 -5.46 15.92
N LYS A 58 0.27 -5.88 17.18
CA LYS A 58 -0.82 -6.72 17.68
C LYS A 58 -2.16 -6.00 17.56
N ALA A 59 -2.22 -4.73 17.96
CA ALA A 59 -3.45 -3.95 17.86
C ALA A 59 -3.92 -3.81 16.42
N MET A 60 -2.99 -3.58 15.47
CA MET A 60 -3.32 -3.49 14.06
C MET A 60 -3.89 -4.80 13.53
N LEU A 61 -3.24 -5.93 13.83
CA LEU A 61 -3.69 -7.24 13.35
C LEU A 61 -5.04 -7.63 13.96
N GLN A 62 -5.26 -7.31 15.24
CA GLN A 62 -6.56 -7.51 15.88
C GLN A 62 -7.66 -6.70 15.19
N ARG A 63 -7.33 -5.49 14.76
CA ARG A 63 -8.28 -4.62 14.07
C ARG A 63 -8.62 -5.14 12.69
N LEU A 64 -7.68 -5.77 12.00
CA LEU A 64 -7.88 -6.32 10.65
C LEU A 64 -8.53 -7.70 10.66
N SER A 65 -8.40 -8.45 11.76
CA SER A 65 -8.87 -9.83 11.87
C SER A 65 -10.35 -9.95 11.53
N GLY A 66 -10.69 -10.87 10.62
CA GLY A 66 -12.07 -11.17 10.25
C GLY A 66 -12.79 -10.06 9.53
N ARG A 67 -12.08 -9.08 8.99
CA ARG A 67 -12.66 -7.88 8.38
C ARG A 67 -12.06 -7.61 7.01
N THR A 68 -12.70 -6.73 6.27
CA THR A 68 -12.19 -6.23 4.99
C THR A 68 -11.62 -4.84 5.18
N HIS A 69 -10.40 -4.65 4.70
CA HIS A 69 -9.74 -3.35 4.68
C HIS A 69 -9.31 -3.03 3.26
N GLN A 70 -8.72 -1.88 3.05
CA GLN A 70 -8.26 -1.46 1.72
C GLN A 70 -6.76 -1.24 1.73
N VAL A 71 -6.12 -1.65 0.64
CA VAL A 71 -4.74 -1.31 0.34
C VAL A 71 -4.75 -0.37 -0.84
N MET A 72 -4.16 0.79 -0.67
CA MET A 72 -4.11 1.83 -1.70
C MET A 72 -2.65 2.12 -2.02
N THR A 73 -2.31 2.06 -3.30
CA THR A 73 -0.97 2.45 -3.76
C THR A 73 -1.08 3.60 -4.74
N GLY A 74 -0.46 4.72 -4.38
CA GLY A 74 -0.23 5.80 -5.32
C GLY A 74 0.99 5.49 -6.15
N VAL A 75 0.91 5.70 -7.45
CA VAL A 75 2.03 5.50 -8.39
C VAL A 75 2.23 6.79 -9.14
N ALA A 76 3.47 7.24 -9.22
CA ALA A 76 3.83 8.44 -9.99
C ALA A 76 4.96 8.11 -10.95
N VAL A 77 4.89 8.69 -12.14
CA VAL A 77 5.92 8.54 -13.16
C VAL A 77 6.27 9.91 -13.70
N CYS A 78 7.56 10.21 -13.74
CA CYS A 78 8.10 11.41 -14.38
C CYS A 78 8.99 10.96 -15.55
N TYR A 79 8.75 11.52 -16.73
CA TYR A 79 9.51 11.14 -17.91
C TYR A 79 9.54 12.29 -18.92
N LYS A 80 10.72 12.81 -19.19
CA LYS A 80 10.94 13.86 -20.19
C LYS A 80 10.00 15.05 -20.03
N GLY A 81 9.92 15.57 -18.81
CA GLY A 81 9.08 16.72 -18.47
C GLY A 81 7.61 16.41 -18.27
N GLN A 82 7.19 15.18 -18.51
CA GLN A 82 5.80 14.74 -18.28
C GLN A 82 5.67 14.11 -16.91
N LYS A 83 4.54 14.32 -16.26
CA LYS A 83 4.24 13.75 -14.94
C LYS A 83 2.86 13.12 -14.97
N MET A 84 2.74 11.96 -14.35
CA MET A 84 1.45 11.27 -14.21
C MET A 84 1.41 10.59 -12.85
N SER A 85 0.27 10.64 -12.19
CA SER A 85 0.07 9.91 -10.95
C SER A 85 -1.33 9.33 -10.90
N GLU A 86 -1.45 8.12 -10.37
CA GLU A 86 -2.70 7.38 -10.26
C GLU A 86 -2.70 6.61 -8.95
N VAL A 87 -3.89 6.24 -8.48
CA VAL A 87 -4.02 5.41 -7.28
C VAL A 87 -4.74 4.11 -7.64
N CYS A 88 -4.25 3.01 -7.08
CA CYS A 88 -4.90 1.70 -7.20
C CYS A 88 -5.42 1.30 -5.83
N VAL A 89 -6.67 0.85 -5.75
CA VAL A 89 -7.32 0.44 -4.50
C VAL A 89 -7.73 -1.01 -4.61
N THR A 90 -7.40 -1.80 -3.60
CA THR A 90 -7.75 -3.22 -3.52
C THR A 90 -8.35 -3.53 -2.17
N ASP A 91 -9.47 -4.24 -2.15
CA ASP A 91 -10.08 -4.74 -0.93
C ASP A 91 -9.39 -6.03 -0.52
N VAL A 92 -9.00 -6.14 0.74
CA VAL A 92 -8.36 -7.34 1.29
C VAL A 92 -9.18 -7.80 2.49
N SER A 93 -9.57 -9.06 2.47
CA SER A 93 -10.36 -9.66 3.56
C SER A 93 -9.49 -10.65 4.31
N PHE A 94 -9.36 -10.45 5.64
CA PHE A 94 -8.64 -11.36 6.51
C PHE A 94 -9.56 -12.45 7.04
N ARG A 95 -8.99 -13.64 7.25
CA ARG A 95 -9.64 -14.66 8.08
C ARG A 95 -9.79 -14.12 9.49
N GLN A 96 -10.65 -14.75 10.28
CA GLN A 96 -10.63 -14.53 11.73
C GLN A 96 -9.32 -15.10 12.27
N LEU A 97 -8.55 -14.28 12.97
CA LEU A 97 -7.25 -14.67 13.52
C LEU A 97 -7.36 -14.96 15.01
N THR A 98 -6.63 -15.97 15.48
CA THR A 98 -6.51 -16.21 16.92
C THR A 98 -5.39 -15.37 17.51
N ALA A 99 -5.42 -15.18 18.83
CA ALA A 99 -4.35 -14.47 19.52
C ALA A 99 -3.00 -15.16 19.31
N GLU A 100 -3.00 -16.49 19.31
CA GLU A 100 -1.78 -17.28 19.09
C GLU A 100 -1.20 -17.06 17.69
N GLU A 101 -2.08 -17.02 16.66
CA GLU A 101 -1.63 -16.74 15.29
C GLU A 101 -1.00 -15.36 15.19
N ILE A 102 -1.61 -14.37 15.80
CA ILE A 102 -1.10 -12.99 15.78
C ILE A 102 0.27 -12.93 16.45
N ASP A 103 0.38 -13.52 17.65
CA ASP A 103 1.64 -13.50 18.38
C ASP A 103 2.74 -14.25 17.63
N ALA A 104 2.41 -15.38 17.02
CA ALA A 104 3.38 -16.15 16.23
C ALA A 104 3.85 -15.36 15.02
N TYR A 105 2.95 -14.65 14.36
CA TYR A 105 3.31 -13.84 13.19
C TYR A 105 4.23 -12.68 13.60
N ILE A 106 3.91 -12.00 14.69
CA ILE A 106 4.74 -10.88 15.19
C ILE A 106 6.14 -11.40 15.56
N ALA A 107 6.24 -12.60 16.12
CA ALA A 107 7.52 -13.19 16.50
C ALA A 107 8.45 -13.40 15.31
N THR A 108 7.91 -13.49 14.09
CA THR A 108 8.75 -13.62 12.88
C THR A 108 9.50 -12.34 12.55
N GLY A 109 9.06 -11.19 13.08
CA GLY A 109 9.59 -9.88 12.73
C GLY A 109 9.06 -9.33 11.42
N GLU A 110 8.36 -10.14 10.61
CA GLU A 110 7.84 -9.74 9.30
C GLU A 110 6.92 -8.51 9.37
N PRO A 111 6.01 -8.39 10.38
CA PRO A 111 5.10 -7.24 10.45
C PRO A 111 5.76 -5.88 10.62
N MET A 112 6.98 -5.84 11.14
CA MET A 112 7.50 -4.62 11.76
C MET A 112 7.87 -3.51 10.78
N ASP A 113 8.11 -3.83 9.53
CA ASP A 113 8.45 -2.84 8.51
C ASP A 113 7.34 -2.60 7.49
N LYS A 114 6.11 -3.04 7.80
CA LYS A 114 5.01 -3.00 6.84
C LYS A 114 3.84 -2.18 7.35
N ALA A 115 3.26 -1.36 6.46
CA ALA A 115 2.01 -0.66 6.76
C ALA A 115 0.93 -1.68 7.09
N GLY A 116 0.17 -1.43 8.16
CA GLY A 116 -0.88 -2.35 8.62
C GLY A 116 -0.35 -3.61 9.28
N ALA A 117 0.96 -3.71 9.47
CA ALA A 117 1.61 -4.80 10.19
C ALA A 117 1.52 -6.17 9.48
N TYR A 118 1.38 -6.21 8.16
CA TYR A 118 1.42 -7.49 7.44
C TYR A 118 1.87 -7.31 6.00
N GLY A 119 2.36 -8.42 5.43
CA GLY A 119 2.60 -8.53 3.99
C GLY A 119 1.83 -9.73 3.44
N ILE A 120 1.25 -9.59 2.26
CA ILE A 120 0.50 -10.68 1.62
C ILE A 120 1.43 -11.79 1.13
N GLN A 121 2.68 -11.46 0.90
CA GLN A 121 3.72 -12.44 0.58
C GLN A 121 4.29 -13.01 1.88
N GLY A 122 5.10 -14.05 1.79
CA GLY A 122 5.74 -14.64 2.94
C GLY A 122 4.72 -15.29 3.88
N ARG A 123 4.97 -15.19 5.17
CA ARG A 123 4.13 -15.83 6.19
C ARG A 123 2.77 -15.15 6.34
N GLY A 124 2.66 -13.88 5.97
CA GLY A 124 1.40 -13.16 6.01
C GLY A 124 0.38 -13.66 4.99
N ALA A 125 0.81 -14.45 4.01
CA ALA A 125 -0.10 -14.97 2.99
C ALA A 125 -1.28 -15.75 3.60
N VAL A 126 -1.07 -16.45 4.71
CA VAL A 126 -2.12 -17.27 5.33
C VAL A 126 -3.14 -16.46 6.11
N LEU A 127 -2.90 -15.18 6.34
CA LEU A 127 -3.83 -14.31 7.03
C LEU A 127 -4.97 -13.85 6.13
N VAL A 128 -4.72 -13.80 4.83
CA VAL A 128 -5.65 -13.26 3.84
C VAL A 128 -6.56 -14.36 3.33
N GLU A 129 -7.87 -14.12 3.41
CA GLU A 129 -8.87 -15.03 2.87
C GLU A 129 -9.10 -14.79 1.39
N LYS A 130 -9.24 -13.53 1.00
CA LYS A 130 -9.47 -13.16 -0.41
C LYS A 130 -9.11 -11.71 -0.65
N ILE A 131 -8.95 -11.35 -1.92
CA ILE A 131 -8.81 -9.97 -2.35
C ILE A 131 -9.81 -9.67 -3.46
N ASN A 132 -10.17 -8.39 -3.58
CA ASN A 132 -10.93 -7.88 -4.70
C ASN A 132 -10.16 -6.70 -5.27
N GLY A 133 -9.46 -6.95 -6.37
CA GLY A 133 -8.60 -5.96 -7.01
C GLY A 133 -7.30 -6.56 -7.50
N CYS A 134 -6.24 -5.78 -7.44
CA CYS A 134 -4.94 -6.13 -8.01
C CYS A 134 -4.02 -6.71 -6.93
N TYR A 135 -3.59 -7.95 -7.09
CA TYR A 135 -2.65 -8.59 -6.17
C TYR A 135 -1.34 -7.81 -6.08
N ASN A 136 -0.81 -7.37 -7.23
CA ASN A 136 0.44 -6.61 -7.24
C ASN A 136 0.33 -5.29 -6.51
N ASN A 137 -0.88 -4.70 -6.47
CA ASN A 137 -1.13 -3.51 -5.65
C ASN A 137 -0.93 -3.82 -4.17
N VAL A 138 -1.45 -4.96 -3.70
CA VAL A 138 -1.31 -5.36 -2.30
C VAL A 138 0.14 -5.63 -1.95
N VAL A 139 0.91 -6.15 -2.90
CA VAL A 139 2.36 -6.34 -2.73
C VAL A 139 3.09 -5.00 -2.61
N GLY A 140 2.62 -3.97 -3.31
CA GLY A 140 3.17 -2.62 -3.21
C GLY A 140 3.41 -1.89 -4.51
N LEU A 141 3.21 -2.54 -5.66
CA LEU A 141 3.35 -1.89 -6.96
C LEU A 141 2.37 -2.50 -7.97
N PRO A 142 1.30 -1.78 -8.33
CA PRO A 142 0.29 -2.29 -9.27
C PRO A 142 0.86 -2.28 -10.70
N LEU A 143 1.42 -3.41 -11.11
CA LEU A 143 2.18 -3.52 -12.36
C LEU A 143 1.35 -3.22 -13.60
N SER A 144 0.10 -3.68 -13.65
CA SER A 144 -0.75 -3.43 -14.81
C SER A 144 -1.02 -1.93 -14.99
N LEU A 145 -1.34 -1.25 -13.89
CA LEU A 145 -1.56 0.20 -13.92
C LEU A 145 -0.29 0.93 -14.34
N LEU A 146 0.85 0.57 -13.75
CA LEU A 146 2.14 1.18 -14.08
C LEU A 146 2.45 1.02 -15.56
N TYR A 147 2.24 -0.18 -16.10
CA TYR A 147 2.49 -0.44 -17.51
C TYR A 147 1.68 0.51 -18.41
N LEU A 148 0.40 0.67 -18.10
CA LEU A 148 -0.47 1.55 -18.89
C LEU A 148 -0.07 3.01 -18.77
N MET A 149 0.35 3.43 -17.58
CA MET A 149 0.85 4.80 -17.37
C MET A 149 2.09 5.06 -18.22
N MET A 150 3.02 4.12 -18.24
CA MET A 150 4.24 4.25 -19.01
C MET A 150 3.94 4.30 -20.51
N GLN A 151 2.99 3.49 -20.99
CA GLN A 151 2.57 3.57 -22.39
C GLN A 151 2.03 4.96 -22.75
N ARG A 152 1.21 5.54 -21.88
CA ARG A 152 0.65 6.88 -22.13
C ARG A 152 1.73 7.95 -22.19
N LEU A 153 2.83 7.75 -21.48
CA LEU A 153 3.95 8.70 -21.48
C LEU A 153 4.95 8.44 -22.61
N GLY A 154 4.75 7.40 -23.39
CA GLY A 154 5.62 7.07 -24.50
C GLY A 154 6.88 6.32 -24.10
N VAL A 155 6.84 5.66 -22.96
CA VAL A 155 7.97 4.85 -22.49
C VAL A 155 8.02 3.54 -23.24
#